data_9fcfb452e8d6b8266fbe8b379c1c7c2e
#
_entry.id   9fcfb452e8d6b8266fbe8b379c1c7c2e
#
_cell.length_a   1.000
_cell.length_b   1.000
_cell.length_c   1.000
_cell.angle_alpha   90.00
_cell.angle_beta   90.00
_cell.angle_gamma   90.00
#
_symmetry.space_group_name_H-M   'P 1'
#
loop_
_entity.id
_entity.type
_entity.pdbx_description
1 polymer ?
#
loop_
_entity_poly.entity_id
_entity_poly.type
_entity_poly.pdbx_seq_one_letter_code
_entity_poly.pdbx_strand_id
1 'polypeptide(L)'
;AAESHYTKPEEVVDFATRTGCDSLAISIGTSHGAYKFTREQCTVDPQTGKLVPPPLAFDILDAIMEQLPGFPIVLHGSSSVPQEYVDIINQYGGKLPDAVGIPEEQLRKASESAVCKINIDSDSRLAFTAAVRKVFATNPGEFDPRKYCGPARDLMTELYKHKIVNVLGSNGKAE
;
A
#
# COMPACT_ATOMS: atom_id res chain seq x y z
N ALA A 1 -1.45 -1.88 -20.36
CA ALA A 1 -1.13 -0.95 -19.29
C ALA A 1 -1.05 0.44 -19.91
N ALA A 2 -1.99 1.31 -19.54
CA ALA A 2 -1.88 2.71 -19.90
C ALA A 2 -0.56 3.23 -19.35
N GLU A 3 0.14 4.05 -20.11
CA GLU A 3 1.34 4.76 -19.67
C GLU A 3 1.02 5.40 -18.32
N SER A 4 1.67 4.92 -17.24
CA SER A 4 1.55 5.59 -15.95
C SER A 4 2.33 6.89 -16.11
N HIS A 5 1.61 7.99 -16.25
CA HIS A 5 2.23 9.31 -16.28
C HIS A 5 2.71 9.62 -14.86
N TYR A 6 4.01 9.66 -14.67
CA TYR A 6 4.59 10.18 -13.44
C TYR A 6 4.36 11.68 -13.35
N THR A 7 4.19 12.15 -12.13
CA THR A 7 4.08 13.59 -11.86
C THR A 7 5.40 14.27 -12.23
N LYS A 8 5.31 15.44 -12.88
CA LYS A 8 6.47 16.28 -13.15
C LYS A 8 6.65 17.28 -12.01
N PRO A 9 7.86 17.40 -11.46
CA PRO A 9 8.12 18.31 -10.33
C PRO A 9 7.68 19.76 -10.58
N GLU A 10 7.94 20.27 -11.79
CA GLU A 10 7.55 21.63 -12.19
C GLU A 10 6.02 21.86 -12.19
N GLU A 11 5.23 20.84 -12.52
CA GLU A 11 3.77 20.90 -12.46
C GLU A 11 3.26 20.97 -11.01
N VAL A 12 3.94 20.31 -10.07
CA VAL A 12 3.64 20.40 -8.63
C VAL A 12 3.89 21.81 -8.12
N VAL A 13 5.03 22.39 -8.48
CA VAL A 13 5.40 23.75 -8.07
C VAL A 13 4.39 24.77 -8.61
N ASP A 14 4.07 24.72 -9.90
CA ASP A 14 3.09 25.62 -10.52
C ASP A 14 1.71 25.47 -9.85
N PHE A 15 1.24 24.23 -9.69
CA PHE A 15 -0.06 23.96 -9.10
C PHE A 15 -0.15 24.45 -7.66
N ALA A 16 0.80 24.07 -6.80
CA ALA A 16 0.82 24.45 -5.40
C ALA A 16 0.88 25.97 -5.22
N THR A 17 1.74 26.64 -6.01
CA THR A 17 1.90 28.09 -5.95
C THR A 17 0.64 28.83 -6.39
N ARG A 18 -0.02 28.39 -7.46
CA ARG A 18 -1.20 29.06 -8.02
C ARG A 18 -2.48 28.78 -7.25
N THR A 19 -2.61 27.61 -6.63
CA THR A 19 -3.82 27.22 -5.91
C THR A 19 -3.75 27.51 -4.42
N GLY A 20 -2.56 27.56 -3.84
CA GLY A 20 -2.36 27.69 -2.39
C GLY A 20 -2.87 26.47 -1.61
N CYS A 21 -2.89 25.28 -2.22
CA CYS A 21 -3.32 24.06 -1.54
C CYS A 21 -2.33 23.65 -0.44
N ASP A 22 -2.85 23.05 0.64
CA ASP A 22 -2.04 22.66 1.80
C ASP A 22 -1.24 21.35 1.61
N SER A 23 -1.64 20.53 0.66
CA SER A 23 -0.99 19.27 0.31
C SER A 23 -1.38 18.81 -1.09
N LEU A 24 -0.58 17.97 -1.71
CA LEU A 24 -0.87 17.46 -3.06
C LEU A 24 -0.55 15.97 -3.16
N ALA A 25 -1.46 15.22 -3.78
CA ALA A 25 -1.20 13.84 -4.16
C ALA A 25 -0.43 13.78 -5.48
N ILE A 26 0.62 12.96 -5.51
CA ILE A 26 1.47 12.78 -6.68
C ILE A 26 1.54 11.33 -7.13
N SER A 27 1.97 11.10 -8.36
CA SER A 27 2.24 9.79 -8.94
C SER A 27 3.74 9.59 -9.13
N ILE A 28 4.29 8.61 -8.39
CA ILE A 28 5.70 8.20 -8.48
C ILE A 28 5.83 6.70 -8.74
N GLY A 29 4.82 6.09 -9.37
CA GLY A 29 4.79 4.67 -9.68
C GLY A 29 3.81 3.85 -8.84
N THR A 30 2.95 4.51 -8.04
CA THR A 30 1.88 3.84 -7.31
C THR A 30 0.62 3.68 -8.18
N SER A 31 -0.18 2.64 -7.91
CA SER A 31 -1.41 2.35 -8.62
C SER A 31 -2.45 1.75 -7.67
N HIS A 32 -3.74 1.97 -7.95
CA HIS A 32 -4.83 1.41 -7.13
C HIS A 32 -5.02 -0.10 -7.34
N GLY A 33 -5.58 -0.78 -6.33
CA GLY A 33 -5.91 -2.21 -6.36
C GLY A 33 -4.81 -3.13 -5.86
N ALA A 34 -5.06 -4.45 -5.96
CA ALA A 34 -4.13 -5.51 -5.57
C ALA A 34 -3.24 -5.99 -6.74
N TYR A 35 -3.54 -5.56 -7.94
CA TYR A 35 -2.80 -5.84 -9.18
C TYR A 35 -2.21 -4.55 -9.71
N LYS A 36 -1.26 -3.99 -8.95
CA LYS A 36 -0.64 -2.68 -9.25
C LYS A 36 0.30 -2.75 -10.45
N PHE A 37 0.93 -3.90 -10.64
CA PHE A 37 1.90 -4.16 -11.69
C PHE A 37 1.51 -5.42 -12.45
N THR A 38 1.80 -5.45 -13.75
CA THR A 38 1.73 -6.68 -14.52
C THR A 38 2.95 -7.55 -14.22
N ARG A 39 2.86 -8.85 -14.51
CA ARG A 39 3.97 -9.78 -14.30
C ARG A 39 5.23 -9.36 -15.06
N GLU A 40 5.04 -8.80 -16.25
CA GLU A 40 6.13 -8.32 -17.12
C GLU A 40 6.85 -7.09 -16.58
N GLN A 41 6.18 -6.31 -15.73
CA GLN A 41 6.77 -5.14 -15.05
C GLN A 41 7.57 -5.52 -13.80
N CYS A 42 7.40 -6.75 -13.30
CA CYS A 42 8.06 -7.24 -12.11
C CYS A 42 9.26 -8.11 -12.46
N THR A 43 10.23 -8.16 -11.55
CA THR A 43 11.23 -9.22 -11.51
C THR A 43 10.77 -10.35 -10.60
N VAL A 44 11.41 -11.51 -10.67
CA VAL A 44 11.13 -12.63 -9.79
C VAL A 44 12.28 -12.78 -8.80
N ASP A 45 11.99 -12.74 -7.52
CA ASP A 45 12.97 -13.03 -6.49
C ASP A 45 13.42 -14.51 -6.61
N PRO A 46 14.70 -14.76 -6.84
CA PRO A 46 15.19 -16.13 -7.07
C PRO A 46 15.12 -17.04 -5.84
N GLN A 47 15.01 -16.47 -4.64
CA GLN A 47 14.93 -17.24 -3.38
C GLN A 47 13.49 -17.60 -3.02
N THR A 48 12.57 -16.67 -3.21
CA THR A 48 11.16 -16.84 -2.80
C THR A 48 10.22 -17.17 -3.95
N GLY A 49 10.63 -16.93 -5.20
CA GLY A 49 9.78 -17.05 -6.39
C GLY A 49 8.68 -15.96 -6.48
N LYS A 50 8.67 -14.99 -5.58
CA LYS A 50 7.67 -13.93 -5.53
C LYS A 50 8.00 -12.80 -6.50
N LEU A 51 6.97 -12.09 -6.96
CA LEU A 51 7.13 -10.93 -7.82
C LEU A 51 7.66 -9.74 -7.00
N VAL A 52 8.65 -9.07 -7.57
CA VAL A 52 9.23 -7.84 -7.03
C VAL A 52 8.91 -6.70 -8.01
N PRO A 53 8.12 -5.71 -7.60
CA PRO A 53 7.76 -4.59 -8.45
C PRO A 53 8.94 -3.64 -8.69
N PRO A 54 8.85 -2.77 -9.71
CA PRO A 54 9.85 -1.72 -9.91
C PRO A 54 9.86 -0.74 -8.72
N PRO A 55 11.00 -0.08 -8.47
CA PRO A 55 11.09 0.91 -7.41
C PRO A 55 10.21 2.14 -7.69
N LEU A 56 9.78 2.83 -6.63
CA LEU A 56 9.18 4.15 -6.76
C LEU A 56 10.20 5.16 -7.27
N ALA A 57 9.72 6.15 -8.04
CA ALA A 57 10.55 7.24 -8.58
C ALA A 57 10.84 8.28 -7.49
N PHE A 58 11.80 7.97 -6.61
CA PHE A 58 12.21 8.87 -5.52
C PHE A 58 12.88 10.14 -6.01
N ASP A 59 13.54 10.09 -7.17
CA ASP A 59 14.11 11.26 -7.85
C ASP A 59 13.09 12.36 -8.10
N ILE A 60 11.85 12.00 -8.44
CA ILE A 60 10.73 12.95 -8.57
C ILE A 60 10.39 13.58 -7.21
N LEU A 61 10.32 12.76 -6.16
CA LEU A 61 10.02 13.24 -4.80
C LEU A 61 11.13 14.18 -4.31
N ASP A 62 12.39 13.83 -4.52
CA ASP A 62 13.55 14.63 -4.16
C ASP A 62 13.55 15.98 -4.90
N ALA A 63 13.28 15.99 -6.21
CA ALA A 63 13.16 17.20 -7.02
C ALA A 63 12.01 18.13 -6.58
N ILE A 64 10.90 17.56 -6.10
CA ILE A 64 9.81 18.35 -5.50
C ILE A 64 10.24 18.97 -4.18
N MET A 65 10.92 18.22 -3.32
CA MET A 65 11.40 18.70 -2.02
C MET A 65 12.43 19.82 -2.15
N GLU A 66 13.29 19.79 -3.17
CA GLU A 66 14.25 20.85 -3.47
C GLU A 66 13.55 22.17 -3.84
N GLN A 67 12.45 22.10 -4.59
CA GLN A 67 11.72 23.27 -5.08
C GLN A 67 10.67 23.80 -4.10
N LEU A 68 10.07 22.88 -3.31
CA LEU A 68 9.04 23.19 -2.30
C LEU A 68 9.41 22.56 -0.95
N PRO A 69 10.42 23.08 -0.25
CA PRO A 69 10.83 22.51 1.04
C PRO A 69 9.68 22.49 2.06
N GLY A 70 9.43 21.31 2.64
CA GLY A 70 8.40 21.14 3.67
C GLY A 70 6.95 21.08 3.13
N PHE A 71 6.73 21.08 1.82
CA PHE A 71 5.39 20.93 1.26
C PHE A 71 4.87 19.50 1.44
N PRO A 72 3.67 19.29 2.03
CA PRO A 72 3.17 17.97 2.33
C PRO A 72 2.74 17.19 1.07
N ILE A 73 3.30 16.01 0.88
CA ILE A 73 2.98 15.10 -0.23
C ILE A 73 2.11 13.94 0.25
N VAL A 74 1.17 13.53 -0.59
CA VAL A 74 0.28 12.39 -0.37
C VAL A 74 0.52 11.34 -1.43
N LEU A 75 0.61 10.06 -1.01
CA LEU A 75 0.63 8.92 -1.93
C LEU A 75 -0.70 8.17 -1.91
N HIS A 76 -1.31 8.04 -3.08
CA HIS A 76 -2.43 7.15 -3.35
C HIS A 76 -1.96 5.83 -3.95
N GLY A 77 -2.83 4.80 -3.92
CA GLY A 77 -2.55 3.51 -4.52
C GLY A 77 -1.36 2.77 -3.90
N SER A 78 -1.08 3.00 -2.62
CA SER A 78 0.14 2.60 -1.93
C SER A 78 -0.01 1.37 -1.03
N SER A 79 -1.04 0.55 -1.24
CA SER A 79 -1.17 -0.73 -0.52
C SER A 79 0.01 -1.64 -0.84
N SER A 80 0.53 -2.33 0.19
CA SER A 80 1.69 -3.23 0.05
C SER A 80 1.31 -4.63 -0.42
N VAL A 81 0.02 -4.98 -0.35
CA VAL A 81 -0.49 -6.31 -0.71
C VAL A 81 0.28 -7.41 0.04
N PRO A 82 0.16 -7.48 1.39
CA PRO A 82 0.92 -8.42 2.18
C PRO A 82 0.70 -9.85 1.71
N GLN A 83 1.79 -10.52 1.33
CA GLN A 83 1.72 -11.84 0.69
C GLN A 83 1.17 -12.92 1.61
N GLU A 84 1.30 -12.76 2.92
CA GLU A 84 0.70 -13.68 3.91
C GLU A 84 -0.82 -13.75 3.78
N TYR A 85 -1.50 -12.62 3.51
CA TYR A 85 -2.96 -12.61 3.32
C TYR A 85 -3.36 -13.16 1.96
N VAL A 86 -2.57 -12.90 0.93
CA VAL A 86 -2.75 -13.50 -0.40
C VAL A 86 -2.64 -15.02 -0.31
N ASP A 87 -1.63 -15.52 0.40
CA ASP A 87 -1.40 -16.95 0.60
C ASP A 87 -2.58 -17.61 1.36
N ILE A 88 -3.05 -16.98 2.45
CA ILE A 88 -4.23 -17.47 3.20
C ILE A 88 -5.47 -17.48 2.31
N ILE A 89 -5.73 -16.40 1.55
CA ILE A 89 -6.88 -16.33 0.65
C ILE A 89 -6.82 -17.46 -0.37
N ASN A 90 -5.67 -17.69 -1.00
CA ASN A 90 -5.49 -18.74 -1.99
C ASN A 90 -5.62 -20.14 -1.39
N GLN A 91 -5.08 -20.35 -0.18
CA GLN A 91 -5.20 -21.61 0.56
C GLN A 91 -6.65 -21.98 0.86
N TYR A 92 -7.48 -20.98 1.17
CA TYR A 92 -8.88 -21.18 1.56
C TYR A 92 -9.88 -20.83 0.44
N GLY A 93 -9.58 -21.28 -0.78
CA GLY A 93 -10.50 -21.25 -1.92
C GLY A 93 -10.60 -19.92 -2.66
N GLY A 94 -9.66 -19.01 -2.41
CA GLY A 94 -9.48 -17.81 -3.23
C GLY A 94 -8.63 -18.07 -4.47
N LYS A 95 -8.54 -17.06 -5.33
CA LYS A 95 -7.68 -17.07 -6.51
C LYS A 95 -7.14 -15.68 -6.80
N LEU A 96 -6.00 -15.38 -6.21
CA LEU A 96 -5.28 -14.13 -6.39
C LEU A 96 -3.87 -14.41 -6.94
N PRO A 97 -3.75 -14.82 -8.21
CA PRO A 97 -2.44 -15.00 -8.82
C PRO A 97 -1.77 -13.64 -9.05
N ASP A 98 -0.47 -13.58 -8.89
CA ASP A 98 0.35 -12.41 -9.23
C ASP A 98 -0.06 -11.08 -8.53
N ALA A 99 -0.81 -11.17 -7.43
CA ALA A 99 -1.15 -9.99 -6.63
C ALA A 99 0.11 -9.45 -5.94
N VAL A 100 0.47 -8.18 -6.25
CA VAL A 100 1.66 -7.53 -5.73
C VAL A 100 1.39 -6.04 -5.50
N GLY A 101 1.97 -5.49 -4.44
CA GLY A 101 1.83 -4.09 -4.05
C GLY A 101 3.18 -3.38 -3.94
N ILE A 102 3.18 -2.22 -3.30
CA ILE A 102 4.39 -1.45 -3.06
C ILE A 102 5.15 -2.05 -1.86
N PRO A 103 6.46 -2.34 -1.98
CA PRO A 103 7.25 -2.83 -0.86
C PRO A 103 7.24 -1.85 0.32
N GLU A 104 7.06 -2.37 1.54
CA GLU A 104 6.89 -1.53 2.73
C GLU A 104 8.12 -0.70 3.07
N GLU A 105 9.31 -1.20 2.75
CA GLU A 105 10.56 -0.45 2.89
C GLU A 105 10.60 0.80 2.01
N GLN A 106 9.98 0.77 0.82
CA GLN A 106 9.85 1.94 -0.04
C GLN A 106 8.84 2.94 0.52
N LEU A 107 7.71 2.45 1.06
CA LEU A 107 6.75 3.30 1.75
C LEU A 107 7.36 3.94 3.01
N ARG A 108 8.16 3.18 3.76
CA ARG A 108 8.90 3.70 4.90
C ARG A 108 9.86 4.80 4.49
N LYS A 109 10.67 4.57 3.46
CA LYS A 109 11.57 5.59 2.90
C LYS A 109 10.80 6.85 2.49
N ALA A 110 9.64 6.71 1.83
CA ALA A 110 8.81 7.85 1.45
C ALA A 110 8.28 8.62 2.68
N SER A 111 7.88 7.92 3.75
CA SER A 111 7.39 8.54 4.99
C SER A 111 8.49 9.27 5.79
N GLU A 112 9.74 9.01 5.51
CA GLU A 112 10.90 9.70 6.09
C GLU A 112 11.27 10.99 5.32
N SER A 113 10.58 11.28 4.22
CA SER A 113 10.77 12.48 3.40
C SER A 113 9.52 13.38 3.42
N ALA A 114 9.11 13.95 2.30
CA ALA A 114 7.95 14.85 2.22
C ALA A 114 6.58 14.16 2.28
N VAL A 115 6.53 12.83 2.24
CA VAL A 115 5.26 12.09 2.25
C VAL A 115 4.67 12.08 3.66
N CYS A 116 3.63 12.87 3.86
CA CYS A 116 2.92 13.01 5.14
C CYS A 116 1.68 12.11 5.27
N LYS A 117 1.20 11.56 4.14
CA LYS A 117 0.02 10.69 4.11
C LYS A 117 0.18 9.58 3.06
N ILE A 118 -0.12 8.35 3.45
CA ILE A 118 -0.12 7.18 2.58
C ILE A 118 -1.50 6.53 2.64
N ASN A 119 -2.19 6.45 1.49
CA ASN A 119 -3.51 5.82 1.40
C ASN A 119 -3.37 4.32 1.14
N ILE A 120 -3.91 3.52 2.08
CA ILE A 120 -3.84 2.06 2.07
C ILE A 120 -5.27 1.52 2.22
N ASP A 121 -5.77 0.78 1.23
CA ASP A 121 -7.10 0.16 1.22
C ASP A 121 -7.03 -1.36 0.99
N SER A 122 -6.35 -1.80 -0.06
CA SER A 122 -6.31 -3.22 -0.45
C SER A 122 -5.79 -4.13 0.66
N ASP A 123 -4.84 -3.67 1.47
CA ASP A 123 -4.27 -4.45 2.58
C ASP A 123 -5.33 -4.78 3.63
N SER A 124 -6.21 -3.82 3.95
CA SER A 124 -7.33 -4.02 4.89
C SER A 124 -8.33 -5.03 4.35
N ARG A 125 -8.66 -4.93 3.06
CA ARG A 125 -9.56 -5.88 2.39
C ARG A 125 -8.99 -7.29 2.35
N LEU A 126 -7.68 -7.42 2.09
CA LEU A 126 -6.99 -8.71 2.07
C LEU A 126 -6.98 -9.34 3.48
N ALA A 127 -6.62 -8.59 4.51
CA ALA A 127 -6.62 -9.06 5.88
C ALA A 127 -8.02 -9.56 6.31
N PHE A 128 -9.05 -8.75 6.06
CA PHE A 128 -10.43 -9.11 6.36
C PHE A 128 -10.87 -10.39 5.62
N THR A 129 -10.64 -10.43 4.31
CA THR A 129 -11.03 -11.57 3.46
C THR A 129 -10.28 -12.84 3.83
N ALA A 130 -9.00 -12.74 4.15
CA ALA A 130 -8.18 -13.87 4.60
C ALA A 130 -8.76 -14.53 5.86
N ALA A 131 -9.09 -13.73 6.88
CA ALA A 131 -9.65 -14.20 8.12
C ALA A 131 -11.03 -14.85 7.94
N VAL A 132 -11.94 -14.20 7.19
CA VAL A 132 -13.29 -14.72 6.93
C VAL A 132 -13.22 -16.04 6.16
N ARG A 133 -12.42 -16.12 5.10
CA ARG A 133 -12.24 -17.38 4.33
C ARG A 133 -11.69 -18.49 5.19
N LYS A 134 -10.70 -18.19 6.04
CA LYS A 134 -10.13 -19.17 6.98
C LYS A 134 -11.22 -19.72 7.90
N VAL A 135 -12.06 -18.85 8.50
CA VAL A 135 -13.15 -19.30 9.40
C VAL A 135 -14.10 -20.23 8.65
N PHE A 136 -14.61 -19.86 7.48
CA PHE A 136 -15.54 -20.69 6.73
C PHE A 136 -14.95 -22.01 6.26
N ALA A 137 -13.66 -22.06 5.97
CA ALA A 137 -12.99 -23.30 5.57
C ALA A 137 -12.72 -24.22 6.75
N THR A 138 -12.34 -23.67 7.92
CA THR A 138 -11.99 -24.47 9.11
C THR A 138 -13.17 -24.76 10.03
N ASN A 139 -14.24 -23.97 9.94
CA ASN A 139 -15.52 -24.17 10.64
C ASN A 139 -16.69 -23.94 9.69
N PRO A 140 -17.00 -24.88 8.77
CA PRO A 140 -18.02 -24.70 7.73
C PRO A 140 -19.45 -24.56 8.25
N GLY A 141 -19.70 -24.88 9.51
CA GLY A 141 -20.99 -24.68 10.18
C GLY A 141 -21.19 -23.27 10.74
N GLU A 142 -20.18 -22.40 10.67
CA GLU A 142 -20.29 -21.06 11.23
C GLU A 142 -21.16 -20.15 10.35
N PHE A 143 -22.15 -19.52 10.98
CA PHE A 143 -23.07 -18.61 10.29
C PHE A 143 -23.27 -17.27 11.03
N ASP A 144 -22.71 -17.13 12.26
CA ASP A 144 -22.84 -15.90 13.04
C ASP A 144 -21.77 -14.88 12.62
N PRO A 145 -22.16 -13.69 12.08
CA PRO A 145 -21.23 -12.65 11.71
C PRO A 145 -20.27 -12.23 12.83
N ARG A 146 -20.69 -12.27 14.07
CA ARG A 146 -19.84 -11.94 15.23
C ARG A 146 -18.65 -12.90 15.34
N LYS A 147 -18.82 -14.15 14.88
CA LYS A 147 -17.80 -15.20 14.94
C LYS A 147 -16.81 -15.17 13.78
N TYR A 148 -17.26 -14.80 12.57
CA TYR A 148 -16.33 -14.71 11.43
C TYR A 148 -15.79 -13.28 11.19
N CYS A 149 -16.51 -12.23 11.59
CA CYS A 149 -15.99 -10.85 11.55
C CYS A 149 -15.07 -10.52 12.73
N GLY A 150 -15.20 -11.20 13.88
CA GLY A 150 -14.31 -11.03 15.04
C GLY A 150 -12.84 -11.23 14.66
N PRO A 151 -12.43 -12.43 14.20
CA PRO A 151 -11.08 -12.69 13.74
C PRO A 151 -10.60 -11.75 12.61
N ALA A 152 -11.52 -11.33 11.73
CA ALA A 152 -11.20 -10.39 10.67
C ALA A 152 -10.84 -9.00 11.22
N ARG A 153 -11.60 -8.49 12.19
CA ARG A 153 -11.29 -7.23 12.89
C ARG A 153 -9.95 -7.32 13.63
N ASP A 154 -9.69 -8.44 14.29
CA ASP A 154 -8.46 -8.63 15.05
C ASP A 154 -7.25 -8.63 14.11
N LEU A 155 -7.34 -9.31 12.97
CA LEU A 155 -6.27 -9.32 11.95
C LEU A 155 -6.05 -7.92 11.34
N MET A 156 -7.12 -7.14 11.09
CA MET A 156 -7.00 -5.76 10.66
C MET A 156 -6.34 -4.88 11.73
N THR A 157 -6.61 -5.13 13.00
CA THR A 157 -5.99 -4.39 14.11
C THR A 157 -4.47 -4.62 14.12
N GLU A 158 -4.03 -5.87 13.97
CA GLU A 158 -2.60 -6.17 13.88
C GLU A 158 -1.95 -5.57 12.64
N LEU A 159 -2.64 -5.60 11.48
CA LEU A 159 -2.19 -4.91 10.28
C LEU A 159 -1.96 -3.41 10.53
N TYR A 160 -2.92 -2.73 11.16
CA TYR A 160 -2.80 -1.29 11.41
C TYR A 160 -1.67 -0.96 12.40
N LYS A 161 -1.50 -1.74 13.46
CA LYS A 161 -0.36 -1.61 14.37
C LYS A 161 0.96 -1.75 13.60
N HIS A 162 1.07 -2.77 12.75
CA HIS A 162 2.24 -2.97 11.91
C HIS A 162 2.52 -1.75 11.01
N LYS A 163 1.48 -1.22 10.33
CA LYS A 163 1.64 -0.03 9.47
C LYS A 163 2.07 1.22 10.25
N ILE A 164 1.49 1.44 11.41
CA ILE A 164 1.85 2.59 12.27
C ILE A 164 3.33 2.53 12.69
N VAL A 165 3.80 1.35 13.09
CA VAL A 165 5.16 1.16 13.59
C VAL A 165 6.17 1.11 12.45
N ASN A 166 5.95 0.21 11.49
CA ASN A 166 6.98 -0.18 10.52
C ASN A 166 6.94 0.63 9.23
N VAL A 167 5.79 1.14 8.83
CA VAL A 167 5.64 1.92 7.59
C VAL A 167 5.62 3.41 7.87
N LEU A 168 4.74 3.87 8.75
CA LEU A 168 4.58 5.31 9.03
C LEU A 168 5.59 5.82 10.07
N GLY A 169 6.01 4.97 11.03
CA GLY A 169 6.87 5.37 12.13
C GLY A 169 6.24 6.42 13.06
N SER A 170 4.91 6.40 13.16
CA SER A 170 4.13 7.39 13.92
C SER A 170 3.73 6.91 15.32
N ASN A 171 4.18 5.73 15.73
CA ASN A 171 3.90 5.20 17.07
C ASN A 171 4.50 6.11 18.16
N GLY A 172 3.71 6.37 19.19
CA GLY A 172 4.10 7.23 20.31
C GLY A 172 4.21 8.73 19.96
N LYS A 173 3.69 9.16 18.81
CA LYS A 173 3.71 10.57 18.36
C LYS A 173 2.33 11.23 18.37
N ALA A 174 1.31 10.56 18.86
CA ALA A 174 0.01 11.18 19.13
C ALA A 174 0.14 12.05 20.39
N GLU A 175 -0.26 13.32 20.30
CA GLU A 175 -0.42 14.24 21.42
C GLU A 175 -1.76 14.01 22.12
#